data_994ed4d839591af3ee61ccc9f3b19354
#
_entry.id   994ed4d839591af3ee61ccc9f3b19354
#
_cell.length_a   1.000
_cell.length_b   1.000
_cell.length_c   1.000
_cell.angle_alpha   90.00
_cell.angle_beta   90.00
_cell.angle_gamma   90.00
#
_symmetry.space_group_name_H-M   'P 1'
#
loop_
_entity.id
_entity.type
_entity.pdbx_description
1 polymer ?
#
loop_
_entity_poly.entity_id
_entity_poly.type
_entity_poly.pdbx_seq_one_letter_code
_entity_poly.pdbx_strand_id
1 'polypeptide(L)'
;MKRITTHILNTSKGRPAANVDVQLLVQRETAWETLGKERTDTDGRTGFVPADVNGHLQAGNYKIKFFTEQYFKEQKIDTFYPWVEIAFKLPDNTGHYHIPLLISPFGFTTYRGS
;
A
#
# COMPACT_ATOMS: atom_id res chain seq x y z
N MET A 1 -12.51 3.73 -11.27
CA MET A 1 -11.08 3.88 -11.57
C MET A 1 -10.28 3.97 -10.27
N LYS A 2 -9.22 3.18 -10.15
CA LYS A 2 -8.37 3.20 -8.96
C LYS A 2 -7.39 4.35 -9.05
N ARG A 3 -7.28 5.13 -7.99
CA ARG A 3 -6.45 6.34 -7.98
C ARG A 3 -5.23 6.24 -7.09
N ILE A 4 -5.29 5.40 -6.07
CA ILE A 4 -4.14 5.12 -5.22
C ILE A 4 -3.81 3.66 -5.45
N THR A 5 -2.66 3.39 -6.05
CA THR A 5 -2.27 2.04 -6.44
C THR A 5 -0.93 1.67 -5.83
N THR A 6 -0.69 0.38 -5.72
CA THR A 6 0.59 -0.13 -5.25
C THR A 6 1.02 -1.33 -6.07
N HIS A 7 2.31 -1.62 -6.04
CA HIS A 7 2.91 -2.78 -6.67
C HIS A 7 3.99 -3.29 -5.71
N ILE A 8 3.83 -4.51 -5.23
CA ILE A 8 4.74 -5.06 -4.24
C ILE A 8 5.65 -6.09 -4.91
N LEU A 9 6.96 -5.88 -4.77
CA LEU A 9 7.97 -6.77 -5.33
C LEU A 9 8.77 -7.40 -4.20
N ASN A 10 8.90 -8.72 -4.24
CA ASN A 10 9.76 -9.47 -3.32
C ASN A 10 11.15 -9.52 -3.93
N THR A 11 12.06 -8.68 -3.45
CA THR A 11 13.39 -8.55 -4.02
C THR A 11 14.30 -9.74 -3.70
N SER A 12 13.99 -10.49 -2.64
CA SER A 12 14.77 -11.68 -2.31
C SER A 12 14.50 -12.84 -3.27
N LYS A 13 13.33 -12.84 -3.92
CA LYS A 13 12.96 -13.87 -4.89
C LYS A 13 12.91 -13.35 -6.32
N GLY A 14 13.02 -12.04 -6.51
CA GLY A 14 12.97 -11.42 -7.83
C GLY A 14 11.63 -11.57 -8.51
N ARG A 15 10.53 -11.52 -7.74
CA ARG A 15 9.18 -11.70 -8.29
C ARG A 15 8.15 -10.86 -7.54
N PRO A 16 6.97 -10.64 -8.13
CA PRO A 16 5.89 -9.93 -7.44
C PRO A 16 5.42 -10.66 -6.17
N ALA A 17 4.96 -9.89 -5.19
CA ALA A 17 4.39 -10.43 -3.97
C ALA A 17 2.87 -10.49 -4.08
N ALA A 18 2.36 -11.67 -4.37
CA ALA A 18 0.93 -11.92 -4.53
C ALA A 18 0.26 -12.21 -3.19
N ASN A 19 -1.03 -11.90 -3.11
CA ASN A 19 -1.88 -12.21 -1.95
C ASN A 19 -1.42 -11.52 -0.67
N VAL A 20 -0.90 -10.30 -0.79
CA VAL A 20 -0.57 -9.47 0.36
C VAL A 20 -1.78 -8.59 0.67
N ASP A 21 -2.26 -8.66 1.91
CA ASP A 21 -3.33 -7.77 2.34
C ASP A 21 -2.79 -6.37 2.54
N VAL A 22 -3.54 -5.38 2.08
CA VAL A 22 -3.19 -3.97 2.21
C VAL A 22 -4.42 -3.18 2.65
N GLN A 23 -4.18 -2.07 3.32
CA GLN A 23 -5.23 -1.24 3.89
C GLN A 23 -4.87 0.21 3.66
N LEU A 24 -5.85 0.99 3.15
CA LEU A 24 -5.67 2.43 2.97
C LEU A 24 -6.34 3.16 4.12
N LEU A 25 -5.61 4.12 4.71
CA LEU A 25 -6.13 4.93 5.81
C LEU A 25 -5.90 6.41 5.50
N VAL A 26 -6.78 7.25 6.04
CA VAL A 26 -6.66 8.70 5.94
C VAL A 26 -6.60 9.29 7.33
N GLN A 27 -5.79 10.34 7.50
CA GLN A 27 -5.68 11.03 8.78
C GLN A 27 -6.85 12.02 8.94
N ARG A 28 -7.62 11.84 10.02
CA ARG A 28 -8.70 12.74 10.42
C ARG A 28 -8.32 13.33 11.77
N GLU A 29 -7.93 14.61 11.78
CA GLU A 29 -7.43 15.24 12.99
C GLU A 29 -6.24 14.47 13.55
N THR A 30 -6.39 13.77 14.68
CA THR A 30 -5.31 13.00 15.29
C THR A 30 -5.46 11.49 15.10
N ALA A 31 -6.51 11.04 14.45
CA ALA A 31 -6.80 9.62 14.27
C ALA A 31 -6.71 9.21 12.81
N TRP A 32 -6.53 7.91 12.57
CA TRP A 32 -6.50 7.33 11.24
C TRP A 32 -7.77 6.54 11.01
N GLU A 33 -8.42 6.80 9.89
CA GLU A 33 -9.66 6.13 9.49
C GLU A 33 -9.38 5.21 8.30
N THR A 34 -9.83 3.97 8.40
CA THR A 34 -9.69 3.03 7.30
C THR A 34 -10.66 3.37 6.18
N LEU A 35 -10.14 3.55 4.98
CA LEU A 35 -10.93 3.82 3.79
C LEU A 35 -11.16 2.58 2.94
N GLY A 36 -10.27 1.61 2.99
CA GLY A 36 -10.42 0.41 2.17
C GLY A 36 -9.43 -0.67 2.53
N LYS A 37 -9.77 -1.90 2.13
CA LYS A 37 -8.92 -3.07 2.28
C LYS A 37 -8.90 -3.80 0.95
N GLU A 38 -7.73 -4.20 0.50
CA GLU A 38 -7.54 -4.89 -0.76
C GLU A 38 -6.46 -5.96 -0.59
N ARG A 39 -6.27 -6.74 -1.63
CA ARG A 39 -5.24 -7.78 -1.66
C ARG A 39 -4.55 -7.74 -3.01
N THR A 40 -3.22 -7.90 -3.02
CA THR A 40 -2.48 -7.90 -4.28
C THR A 40 -2.82 -9.13 -5.11
N ASP A 41 -2.82 -8.94 -6.43
CA ASP A 41 -3.05 -10.00 -7.40
C ASP A 41 -1.75 -10.76 -7.69
N THR A 42 -1.79 -11.62 -8.70
CA THR A 42 -0.62 -12.43 -9.07
C THR A 42 0.56 -11.59 -9.55
N ASP A 43 0.31 -10.37 -9.99
CA ASP A 43 1.36 -9.44 -10.39
C ASP A 43 1.84 -8.55 -9.23
N GLY A 44 1.31 -8.78 -8.02
CA GLY A 44 1.66 -7.96 -6.87
C GLY A 44 1.01 -6.60 -6.86
N ARG A 45 -0.05 -6.40 -7.63
CA ARG A 45 -0.70 -5.10 -7.81
C ARG A 45 -2.08 -5.07 -7.18
N THR A 46 -2.44 -3.91 -6.66
CA THR A 46 -3.80 -3.60 -6.26
C THR A 46 -3.95 -2.08 -6.15
N GLY A 47 -5.13 -1.63 -5.77
CA GLY A 47 -5.36 -0.20 -5.62
C GLY A 47 -6.72 0.09 -5.02
N PHE A 48 -6.95 1.38 -4.77
CA PHE A 48 -8.11 1.88 -4.06
C PHE A 48 -8.80 2.99 -4.85
N VAL A 49 -10.11 3.13 -4.63
CA VAL A 49 -10.91 4.21 -5.19
C VAL A 49 -11.46 5.04 -4.02
N PRO A 50 -10.59 5.83 -3.36
CA PRO A 50 -10.97 6.53 -2.13
C PRO A 50 -11.60 7.89 -2.39
N ALA A 51 -12.27 8.06 -3.52
CA ALA A 51 -12.86 9.33 -3.87
C ALA A 51 -14.17 9.57 -3.11
N ASP A 52 -14.50 10.83 -2.88
CA ASP A 52 -15.78 11.22 -2.31
C ASP A 52 -16.88 11.05 -3.38
N VAL A 53 -18.12 11.46 -3.03
CA VAL A 53 -19.28 11.30 -3.92
C VAL A 53 -19.14 12.06 -5.24
N ASN A 54 -18.24 13.04 -5.30
CA ASN A 54 -17.97 13.84 -6.50
C ASN A 54 -16.76 13.32 -7.27
N GLY A 55 -16.16 12.23 -6.86
CA GLY A 55 -15.00 11.65 -7.51
C GLY A 55 -13.69 12.36 -7.22
N HIS A 56 -13.62 13.16 -6.17
CA HIS A 56 -12.41 13.90 -5.80
C HIS A 56 -11.68 13.21 -4.67
N LEU A 57 -10.35 13.21 -4.77
CA LEU A 57 -9.48 12.85 -3.66
C LEU A 57 -9.28 14.09 -2.80
N GLN A 58 -9.63 14.01 -1.53
CA GLN A 58 -9.43 15.13 -0.62
C GLN A 58 -7.95 15.27 -0.27
N ALA A 59 -7.48 16.51 -0.20
CA ALA A 59 -6.11 16.78 0.24
C ALA A 59 -5.92 16.27 1.67
N GLY A 60 -4.73 15.78 1.97
CA GLY A 60 -4.40 15.35 3.32
C GLY A 60 -3.36 14.27 3.35
N ASN A 61 -3.17 13.75 4.54
CA ASN A 61 -2.21 12.67 4.77
C ASN A 61 -2.94 11.34 4.74
N TYR A 62 -2.37 10.42 3.96
CA TYR A 62 -2.86 9.06 3.82
C TYR A 62 -1.74 8.09 4.16
N LYS A 63 -2.09 6.85 4.45
CA LYS A 63 -1.08 5.81 4.53
C LYS A 63 -1.63 4.49 4.04
N ILE A 64 -0.74 3.66 3.52
CA ILE A 64 -1.05 2.27 3.20
C ILE A 64 -0.33 1.40 4.21
N LYS A 65 -1.08 0.47 4.81
CA LYS A 65 -0.55 -0.54 5.69
C LYS A 65 -0.47 -1.85 4.91
N PHE A 66 0.74 -2.42 4.87
CA PHE A 66 1.03 -3.65 4.14
C PHE A 66 1.28 -4.77 5.15
N PHE A 67 0.52 -5.82 5.10
CA PHE A 67 0.63 -6.93 6.06
C PHE A 67 1.67 -7.93 5.57
N THR A 68 2.92 -7.52 5.63
CA THR A 68 4.04 -8.25 5.03
C THR A 68 4.48 -9.47 5.84
N GLU A 69 4.33 -9.44 7.16
CA GLU A 69 4.71 -10.60 7.98
C GLU A 69 3.89 -11.84 7.60
N GLN A 70 2.59 -11.68 7.40
CA GLN A 70 1.74 -12.79 7.00
C GLN A 70 2.19 -13.39 5.67
N TYR A 71 2.58 -12.55 4.73
CA TYR A 71 3.09 -12.99 3.44
C TYR A 71 4.33 -13.87 3.60
N PHE A 72 5.30 -13.43 4.42
CA PHE A 72 6.51 -14.20 4.65
C PHE A 72 6.25 -15.46 5.48
N LYS A 73 5.37 -15.40 6.46
CA LYS A 73 5.02 -16.55 7.29
C LYS A 73 4.47 -17.72 6.48
N GLU A 74 3.67 -17.43 5.48
CA GLU A 74 3.12 -18.46 4.62
C GLU A 74 4.20 -19.21 3.85
N GLN A 75 5.35 -18.59 3.68
CA GLN A 75 6.53 -19.19 3.04
C GLN A 75 7.52 -19.73 4.08
N LYS A 76 7.18 -19.69 5.36
CA LYS A 76 8.03 -20.10 6.49
C LYS A 76 9.34 -19.34 6.53
N ILE A 77 9.25 -18.02 6.26
CA ILE A 77 10.40 -17.12 6.27
C ILE A 77 10.21 -16.11 7.40
N ASP A 78 11.21 -15.97 8.25
CA ASP A 78 11.21 -14.96 9.31
C ASP A 78 11.44 -13.59 8.70
N THR A 79 10.77 -12.59 9.26
CA THR A 79 10.93 -11.19 8.85
C THR A 79 11.09 -10.32 10.10
N PHE A 80 11.80 -9.21 9.94
CA PHE A 80 11.99 -8.27 11.03
C PHE A 80 10.80 -7.34 11.23
N TYR A 81 10.09 -7.02 10.15
CA TYR A 81 9.00 -6.04 10.18
C TYR A 81 7.64 -6.75 10.23
N PRO A 82 6.85 -6.52 11.31
CA PRO A 82 5.55 -7.18 11.43
C PRO A 82 4.54 -6.69 10.38
N TRP A 83 4.69 -5.44 9.97
CA TRP A 83 3.96 -4.84 8.86
C TRP A 83 4.74 -3.61 8.40
N VAL A 84 4.36 -3.06 7.25
CA VAL A 84 4.97 -1.83 6.74
C VAL A 84 3.87 -0.79 6.59
N GLU A 85 4.12 0.42 7.05
CA GLU A 85 3.20 1.55 6.87
C GLU A 85 3.94 2.65 6.10
N ILE A 86 3.35 3.08 4.99
CA ILE A 86 3.90 4.17 4.19
C ILE A 86 2.92 5.32 4.21
N ALA A 87 3.30 6.41 4.85
CA ALA A 87 2.51 7.64 4.88
C ALA A 87 2.92 8.53 3.71
N PHE A 88 1.93 9.17 3.10
CA PHE A 88 2.19 10.06 1.97
C PHE A 88 1.15 11.17 1.96
N LYS A 89 1.48 12.26 1.28
CA LYS A 89 0.66 13.45 1.24
C LYS A 89 0.00 13.58 -0.13
N LEU A 90 -1.31 13.79 -0.15
CA LEU A 90 -2.03 14.05 -1.39
C LEU A 90 -2.46 15.51 -1.47
N PRO A 91 -2.20 16.18 -2.60
CA PRO A 91 -2.82 17.47 -2.87
C PRO A 91 -4.29 17.29 -3.25
N ASP A 92 -5.06 18.35 -3.15
CA ASP A 92 -6.47 18.31 -3.55
C ASP A 92 -6.57 18.29 -5.08
N ASN A 93 -6.79 17.12 -5.63
CA ASN A 93 -6.94 16.99 -7.08
C ASN A 93 -7.56 15.65 -7.46
N THR A 94 -7.60 15.37 -8.75
CA THR A 94 -8.16 14.14 -9.32
C THR A 94 -7.06 13.22 -9.88
N GLY A 95 -5.82 13.44 -9.48
CA GLY A 95 -4.69 12.68 -10.00
C GLY A 95 -4.64 11.24 -9.55
N HIS A 96 -3.69 10.54 -10.11
CA HIS A 96 -3.42 9.14 -9.80
C HIS A 96 -2.06 9.07 -9.08
N TYR A 97 -2.01 8.25 -8.02
CA TYR A 97 -0.82 8.14 -7.18
C TYR A 97 -0.43 6.68 -7.04
N HIS A 98 0.82 6.39 -7.30
CA HIS A 98 1.34 5.04 -7.26
C HIS A 98 2.44 4.95 -6.22
N ILE A 99 2.25 4.03 -5.26
CA ILE A 99 3.16 3.84 -4.14
C ILE A 99 3.72 2.41 -4.22
N PRO A 100 4.85 2.20 -4.92
CA PRO A 100 5.48 0.88 -5.00
C PRO A 100 6.13 0.51 -3.67
N LEU A 101 6.20 -0.79 -3.40
CA LEU A 101 6.87 -1.30 -2.21
C LEU A 101 7.77 -2.47 -2.61
N LEU A 102 9.06 -2.34 -2.34
CA LEU A 102 10.03 -3.42 -2.52
C LEU A 102 10.31 -4.02 -1.16
N ILE A 103 10.10 -5.32 -1.01
CA ILE A 103 10.26 -5.98 0.28
C ILE A 103 11.28 -7.10 0.22
N SER A 104 11.93 -7.30 1.35
CA SER A 104 12.72 -8.47 1.68
C SER A 104 12.43 -8.82 3.13
N PRO A 105 12.90 -9.96 3.66
CA PRO A 105 12.59 -10.31 5.05
C PRO A 105 13.07 -9.28 6.07
N PHE A 106 14.12 -8.52 5.78
CA PHE A 106 14.74 -7.61 6.74
C PHE A 106 14.86 -6.17 6.26
N GLY A 107 14.12 -5.80 5.23
CA GLY A 107 14.18 -4.44 4.72
C GLY A 107 13.07 -4.14 3.74
N PHE A 108 12.87 -2.85 3.47
CA PHE A 108 11.92 -2.44 2.44
C PHE A 108 12.31 -1.08 1.89
N THR A 109 11.82 -0.79 0.70
CA THR A 109 12.04 0.49 0.02
C THR A 109 10.75 0.91 -0.64
N THR A 110 10.48 2.19 -0.63
CA THR A 110 9.34 2.77 -1.32
C THR A 110 9.76 4.06 -2.03
N TYR A 111 8.97 4.47 -3.00
CA TYR A 111 9.18 5.74 -3.70
C TYR A 111 7.86 6.16 -4.35
N ARG A 112 7.81 7.40 -4.82
CA ARG A 112 6.64 7.83 -5.57
C ARG A 112 6.77 7.32 -7.00
N GLY A 113 5.92 6.38 -7.39
CA GLY A 113 5.88 5.84 -8.74
C GLY A 113 5.22 6.82 -9.72
N SER A 114 5.44 6.59 -10.96
CA SER A 114 4.82 7.40 -12.02
C SER A 114 3.52 6.80 -12.54
#